data_b4cdfa51b60e37781b5aadbbee623cfd
#
_entry.id   b4cdfa51b60e37781b5aadbbee623cfd
#
_cell.length_a   1.000
_cell.length_b   1.000
_cell.length_c   1.000
_cell.angle_alpha   90.00
_cell.angle_beta   90.00
_cell.angle_gamma   90.00
#
_symmetry.space_group_name_H-M   'P 1'
#
loop_
_entity.id
_entity.type
_entity.pdbx_description
1 polymer ?
#
loop_
_entity_poly.entity_id
_entity_poly.type
_entity_poly.pdbx_seq_one_letter_code
_entity_poly.pdbx_strand_id
1 'polypeptide(L)'
;MGGIIVCAYSDVGYKCLKTLFDAGESVRVVYTHDDVPGEERWFDSVAELARANGIEPRRVPDLDDPLDEKSIRAVAPDFLFSFYFRKMIPGRILALARRGALNMHGSLLPAFRGRSPVNWAILKGATETGASLHYMTEKPDAGDLVDQERVPIGPEDDALTVSRRVADAAALVLARSLPRLKAGDAPRIRLDLSKGSYFGGRKPEDGLIDWTQSAKEVHDLVRAVTKPWPGAFTDVFGKKVTIWKTRLSPHGGHDVFPGKVELTEHSVIVFAGDDHTVEILAARPEGGPDLDAAGFHAWLLSSV
;
A
#
# COMPACT_ATOMS: atom_id res chain seq x y z
N MET A 1 -1.23 -24.48 -24.03
CA MET A 1 -0.94 -23.12 -23.55
C MET A 1 0.31 -23.16 -22.71
N GLY A 2 1.17 -22.16 -22.85
CA GLY A 2 2.30 -21.98 -21.94
C GLY A 2 1.79 -21.67 -20.54
N GLY A 3 2.66 -21.90 -19.53
CA GLY A 3 2.29 -21.65 -18.15
C GLY A 3 2.32 -20.18 -17.79
N ILE A 4 1.88 -19.87 -16.58
CA ILE A 4 1.94 -18.54 -15.97
C ILE A 4 3.06 -18.52 -14.92
N ILE A 5 3.84 -17.45 -14.90
CA ILE A 5 4.76 -17.12 -13.81
C ILE A 5 4.17 -15.99 -13.00
N VAL A 6 4.24 -16.11 -11.68
CA VAL A 6 3.71 -15.10 -10.75
C VAL A 6 4.83 -14.64 -9.82
N CYS A 7 5.03 -13.33 -9.76
CA CYS A 7 5.86 -12.65 -8.78
C CYS A 7 4.92 -11.92 -7.83
N ALA A 8 4.78 -12.36 -6.58
CA ALA A 8 3.71 -11.88 -5.72
C ALA A 8 4.15 -11.70 -4.26
N TYR A 9 3.56 -10.68 -3.61
CA TYR A 9 3.72 -10.45 -2.18
C TYR A 9 2.51 -9.66 -1.64
N SER A 10 2.29 -9.69 -0.31
CA SER A 10 1.22 -8.97 0.36
C SER A 10 -0.20 -9.43 -0.01
N ASP A 11 -1.22 -8.73 0.48
CA ASP A 11 -2.64 -9.08 0.32
C ASP A 11 -3.08 -9.09 -1.16
N VAL A 12 -2.65 -8.09 -1.94
CA VAL A 12 -2.89 -8.07 -3.39
C VAL A 12 -2.27 -9.30 -4.07
N GLY A 13 -1.03 -9.66 -3.67
CA GLY A 13 -0.36 -10.86 -4.18
C GLY A 13 -1.11 -12.12 -3.86
N TYR A 14 -1.56 -12.27 -2.61
CA TYR A 14 -2.35 -13.43 -2.17
C TYR A 14 -3.67 -13.54 -2.94
N LYS A 15 -4.48 -12.47 -2.97
CA LYS A 15 -5.80 -12.49 -3.61
C LYS A 15 -5.72 -12.69 -5.11
N CYS A 16 -4.76 -12.05 -5.80
CA CYS A 16 -4.57 -12.25 -7.23
C CYS A 16 -4.07 -13.67 -7.55
N LEU A 17 -3.12 -14.22 -6.77
CA LEU A 17 -2.67 -15.59 -6.96
C LEU A 17 -3.81 -16.60 -6.73
N LYS A 18 -4.62 -16.38 -5.68
CA LYS A 18 -5.82 -17.17 -5.42
C LYS A 18 -6.80 -17.11 -6.59
N THR A 19 -7.02 -15.93 -7.16
CA THR A 19 -7.88 -15.76 -8.36
C THR A 19 -7.41 -16.60 -9.54
N LEU A 20 -6.09 -16.68 -9.77
CA LEU A 20 -5.55 -17.54 -10.84
C LEU A 20 -5.80 -19.02 -10.56
N PHE A 21 -5.62 -19.48 -9.32
CA PHE A 21 -5.90 -20.87 -8.96
C PHE A 21 -7.39 -21.21 -9.05
N ASP A 22 -8.25 -20.36 -8.54
CA ASP A 22 -9.71 -20.52 -8.60
C ASP A 22 -10.23 -20.58 -10.06
N ALA A 23 -9.57 -19.85 -10.98
CA ALA A 23 -9.85 -19.89 -12.41
C ALA A 23 -9.25 -21.12 -13.14
N GLY A 24 -8.56 -22.01 -12.42
CA GLY A 24 -7.91 -23.20 -13.00
C GLY A 24 -6.73 -22.89 -13.90
N GLU A 25 -6.06 -21.74 -13.70
CA GLU A 25 -4.92 -21.35 -14.52
C GLU A 25 -3.66 -22.14 -14.18
N SER A 26 -2.85 -22.45 -15.22
CA SER A 26 -1.62 -23.21 -15.09
C SER A 26 -0.47 -22.35 -14.57
N VAL A 27 -0.48 -22.02 -13.27
CA VAL A 27 0.65 -21.36 -12.61
C VAL A 27 1.80 -22.38 -12.48
N ARG A 28 2.97 -22.04 -12.99
CA ARG A 28 4.13 -22.95 -13.07
C ARG A 28 5.20 -22.62 -12.04
N VAL A 29 5.36 -21.34 -11.72
CA VAL A 29 6.35 -20.87 -10.74
C VAL A 29 5.75 -19.67 -10.02
N VAL A 30 5.94 -19.62 -8.70
CA VAL A 30 5.63 -18.48 -7.85
C VAL A 30 6.92 -17.97 -7.22
N TYR A 31 7.25 -16.71 -7.50
CA TYR A 31 8.31 -15.95 -6.81
C TYR A 31 7.70 -15.09 -5.74
N THR A 32 8.31 -15.07 -4.57
CA THR A 32 7.87 -14.23 -3.44
C THR A 32 9.08 -13.77 -2.63
N HIS A 33 8.83 -12.95 -1.63
CA HIS A 33 9.85 -12.48 -0.69
C HIS A 33 9.70 -13.16 0.67
N ASP A 34 10.77 -13.14 1.45
CA ASP A 34 10.69 -13.40 2.87
C ASP A 34 10.01 -12.22 3.58
N ASP A 35 9.30 -12.53 4.67
CA ASP A 35 8.78 -11.49 5.55
C ASP A 35 9.96 -10.72 6.18
N VAL A 36 9.82 -9.40 6.27
CA VAL A 36 10.89 -8.57 6.85
C VAL A 36 10.85 -8.72 8.37
N PRO A 37 11.98 -9.05 9.02
CA PRO A 37 12.03 -9.12 10.48
C PRO A 37 11.56 -7.81 11.14
N GLY A 38 10.61 -7.91 12.08
CA GLY A 38 10.03 -6.76 12.78
C GLY A 38 8.87 -6.07 12.05
N GLU A 39 8.52 -6.48 10.83
CA GLU A 39 7.31 -6.05 10.14
C GLU A 39 6.11 -6.91 10.59
N GLU A 40 5.04 -6.29 11.05
CA GLU A 40 3.82 -7.02 11.39
C GLU A 40 3.13 -7.48 10.10
N ARG A 41 3.00 -8.80 9.93
CA ARG A 41 2.30 -9.38 8.78
C ARG A 41 0.79 -9.35 9.03
N TRP A 42 0.08 -8.53 8.27
CA TRP A 42 -1.37 -8.33 8.34
C TRP A 42 -2.14 -8.98 7.17
N PHE A 43 -1.45 -9.76 6.33
CA PHE A 43 -1.97 -10.41 5.13
C PHE A 43 -1.61 -11.89 5.11
N ASP A 44 -2.36 -12.66 4.32
CA ASP A 44 -2.14 -14.10 4.15
C ASP A 44 -0.89 -14.38 3.30
N SER A 45 -0.29 -15.54 3.53
CA SER A 45 0.98 -15.91 2.92
C SER A 45 0.82 -16.39 1.48
N VAL A 46 1.43 -15.68 0.54
CA VAL A 46 1.59 -16.13 -0.86
C VAL A 46 2.31 -17.48 -0.92
N ALA A 47 3.33 -17.68 -0.07
CA ALA A 47 4.11 -18.91 -0.05
C ALA A 47 3.27 -20.12 0.41
N GLU A 48 2.45 -19.95 1.44
CA GLU A 48 1.56 -21.02 1.93
C GLU A 48 0.48 -21.34 0.89
N LEU A 49 -0.10 -20.33 0.24
CA LEU A 49 -1.08 -20.54 -0.82
C LEU A 49 -0.48 -21.30 -2.01
N ALA A 50 0.75 -20.98 -2.43
CA ALA A 50 1.45 -21.69 -3.50
C ALA A 50 1.65 -23.17 -3.13
N ARG A 51 2.13 -23.48 -1.92
CA ARG A 51 2.32 -24.87 -1.44
C ARG A 51 1.01 -25.64 -1.39
N ALA A 52 -0.07 -25.02 -0.89
CA ALA A 52 -1.40 -25.63 -0.85
C ALA A 52 -1.91 -26.02 -2.26
N ASN A 53 -1.37 -25.38 -3.32
CA ASN A 53 -1.67 -25.69 -4.71
C ASN A 53 -0.55 -26.51 -5.42
N GLY A 54 0.33 -27.15 -4.64
CA GLY A 54 1.38 -28.04 -5.17
C GLY A 54 2.56 -27.34 -5.81
N ILE A 55 2.77 -26.04 -5.55
CA ILE A 55 3.89 -25.26 -6.08
C ILE A 55 4.80 -24.85 -4.93
N GLU A 56 6.07 -25.31 -4.95
CA GLU A 56 7.06 -24.80 -4.01
C GLU A 56 7.49 -23.39 -4.44
N PRO A 57 7.20 -22.35 -3.61
CA PRO A 57 7.52 -20.98 -3.97
C PRO A 57 9.02 -20.72 -3.88
N ARG A 58 9.52 -19.91 -4.80
CA ARG A 58 10.90 -19.43 -4.77
C ARG A 58 10.96 -18.10 -4.02
N ARG A 59 11.69 -18.11 -2.92
CA ARG A 59 11.93 -16.88 -2.12
C ARG A 59 13.20 -16.24 -2.64
N VAL A 60 13.07 -15.06 -3.21
CA VAL A 60 14.18 -14.34 -3.84
C VAL A 60 14.20 -12.87 -3.43
N PRO A 61 15.39 -12.27 -3.27
CA PRO A 61 15.50 -10.83 -3.03
C PRO A 61 15.07 -10.02 -4.26
N ASP A 62 15.36 -10.51 -5.46
CA ASP A 62 15.02 -9.96 -6.77
C ASP A 62 15.08 -11.05 -7.85
N LEU A 63 15.00 -10.69 -9.13
CA LEU A 63 15.11 -11.62 -10.29
C LEU A 63 16.35 -11.32 -11.14
N ASP A 64 17.46 -10.96 -10.50
CA ASP A 64 18.72 -10.70 -11.20
C ASP A 64 19.63 -11.94 -11.34
N ASP A 65 19.32 -13.04 -10.62
CA ASP A 65 20.06 -14.29 -10.73
C ASP A 65 19.86 -14.94 -12.13
N PRO A 66 20.94 -15.26 -12.87
CA PRO A 66 20.87 -15.97 -14.14
C PRO A 66 20.15 -17.33 -14.07
N LEU A 67 20.14 -17.99 -12.91
CA LEU A 67 19.42 -19.26 -12.71
C LEU A 67 17.90 -19.05 -12.73
N ASP A 68 17.42 -17.92 -12.22
CA ASP A 68 16.00 -17.58 -12.31
C ASP A 68 15.60 -17.29 -13.75
N GLU A 69 16.41 -16.53 -14.50
CA GLU A 69 16.18 -16.32 -15.93
C GLU A 69 16.14 -17.64 -16.70
N LYS A 70 17.10 -18.53 -16.48
CA LYS A 70 17.14 -19.86 -17.12
C LYS A 70 15.88 -20.68 -16.79
N SER A 71 15.44 -20.64 -15.55
CA SER A 71 14.23 -21.33 -15.09
C SER A 71 12.96 -20.78 -15.73
N ILE A 72 12.83 -19.45 -15.80
CA ILE A 72 11.71 -18.76 -16.45
C ILE A 72 11.68 -19.07 -17.95
N ARG A 73 12.83 -19.02 -18.60
CA ARG A 73 12.99 -19.35 -20.02
C ARG A 73 12.59 -20.80 -20.33
N ALA A 74 12.94 -21.76 -19.46
CA ALA A 74 12.56 -23.16 -19.60
C ALA A 74 11.04 -23.39 -19.50
N VAL A 75 10.34 -22.60 -18.72
CA VAL A 75 8.86 -22.62 -18.64
C VAL A 75 8.22 -22.10 -19.92
N ALA A 76 8.89 -21.19 -20.66
CA ALA A 76 8.35 -20.49 -21.84
C ALA A 76 6.93 -19.92 -21.57
N PRO A 77 6.78 -19.01 -20.57
CA PRO A 77 5.49 -18.60 -20.08
C PRO A 77 4.69 -17.82 -21.11
N ASP A 78 3.36 -18.00 -21.10
CA ASP A 78 2.47 -17.12 -21.85
C ASP A 78 2.39 -15.74 -21.17
N PHE A 79 2.22 -15.74 -19.84
CA PHE A 79 2.15 -14.51 -19.05
C PHE A 79 3.13 -14.57 -17.88
N LEU A 80 3.63 -13.38 -17.53
CA LEU A 80 4.29 -13.09 -16.27
C LEU A 80 3.46 -12.05 -15.55
N PHE A 81 2.96 -12.37 -14.35
CA PHE A 81 2.24 -11.42 -13.52
C PHE A 81 3.09 -10.96 -12.34
N SER A 82 3.06 -9.66 -12.06
CA SER A 82 3.59 -9.03 -10.87
C SER A 82 2.43 -8.51 -10.02
N PHE A 83 2.33 -8.97 -8.78
CA PHE A 83 1.30 -8.57 -7.82
C PHE A 83 1.98 -8.08 -6.54
N TYR A 84 2.28 -6.80 -6.44
CA TYR A 84 2.98 -6.19 -5.30
C TYR A 84 4.36 -6.82 -5.02
N PHE A 85 5.02 -7.35 -6.05
CA PHE A 85 6.41 -7.78 -5.93
C PHE A 85 7.30 -6.56 -5.69
N ARG A 86 8.08 -6.56 -4.59
CA ARG A 86 8.76 -5.37 -4.05
C ARG A 86 9.95 -4.86 -4.88
N LYS A 87 10.34 -5.59 -5.94
CA LYS A 87 11.50 -5.27 -6.79
C LYS A 87 11.10 -5.08 -8.25
N MET A 88 11.87 -4.26 -8.94
CA MET A 88 11.76 -4.15 -10.39
C MET A 88 12.13 -5.48 -11.04
N ILE A 89 11.36 -5.88 -12.03
CA ILE A 89 11.65 -7.06 -12.83
C ILE A 89 12.42 -6.61 -14.07
N PRO A 90 13.64 -7.14 -14.32
CA PRO A 90 14.47 -6.73 -15.45
C PRO A 90 13.78 -6.91 -16.80
N GLY A 91 14.03 -6.00 -17.74
CA GLY A 91 13.44 -6.07 -19.10
C GLY A 91 13.70 -7.40 -19.81
N ARG A 92 14.90 -8.00 -19.61
CA ARG A 92 15.23 -9.34 -20.15
C ARG A 92 14.30 -10.44 -19.64
N ILE A 93 13.79 -10.32 -18.39
CA ILE A 93 12.82 -11.26 -17.82
C ILE A 93 11.40 -10.98 -18.35
N LEU A 94 11.01 -9.69 -18.43
CA LEU A 94 9.72 -9.31 -18.99
C LEU A 94 9.54 -9.83 -20.42
N ALA A 95 10.61 -9.79 -21.22
CA ALA A 95 10.61 -10.25 -22.61
C ALA A 95 10.42 -11.77 -22.78
N LEU A 96 10.54 -12.56 -21.72
CA LEU A 96 10.31 -14.01 -21.77
C LEU A 96 8.83 -14.39 -21.80
N ALA A 97 7.94 -13.48 -21.40
CA ALA A 97 6.50 -13.70 -21.43
C ALA A 97 5.95 -13.47 -22.85
N ARG A 98 5.57 -14.55 -23.53
CA ARG A 98 5.20 -14.52 -24.97
C ARG A 98 3.98 -13.64 -25.29
N ARG A 99 3.06 -13.49 -24.34
CA ARG A 99 1.81 -12.75 -24.51
C ARG A 99 1.79 -11.46 -23.68
N GLY A 100 2.72 -11.32 -22.74
CA GLY A 100 2.94 -10.11 -21.99
C GLY A 100 3.29 -10.33 -20.53
N ALA A 101 3.99 -9.36 -20.00
CA ALA A 101 4.26 -9.21 -18.58
C ALA A 101 3.36 -8.10 -18.04
N LEU A 102 2.58 -8.38 -17.00
CA LEU A 102 1.58 -7.47 -16.44
C LEU A 102 1.82 -7.23 -14.95
N ASN A 103 1.50 -6.03 -14.49
CA ASN A 103 1.55 -5.67 -13.07
C ASN A 103 0.17 -5.23 -12.58
N MET A 104 -0.17 -5.63 -11.36
CA MET A 104 -1.30 -5.08 -10.62
C MET A 104 -0.79 -3.98 -9.69
N HIS A 105 -1.20 -2.74 -9.97
CA HIS A 105 -0.81 -1.57 -9.20
C HIS A 105 -1.98 -1.05 -8.34
N GLY A 106 -1.69 -0.63 -7.11
CA GLY A 106 -2.70 -0.26 -6.11
C GLY A 106 -3.16 1.20 -6.19
N SER A 107 -3.36 1.71 -7.39
CA SER A 107 -3.97 3.03 -7.63
C SER A 107 -4.71 3.07 -8.95
N LEU A 108 -5.43 4.16 -9.21
CA LEU A 108 -5.99 4.48 -10.52
C LEU A 108 -4.91 5.15 -11.38
N LEU A 109 -4.17 4.35 -12.15
CA LEU A 109 -3.15 4.87 -13.06
C LEU A 109 -3.74 5.87 -14.08
N PRO A 110 -3.04 6.96 -14.39
CA PRO A 110 -1.65 7.29 -14.10
C PRO A 110 -1.38 7.98 -12.76
N ALA A 111 -2.39 8.14 -11.89
CA ALA A 111 -2.20 8.72 -10.57
C ALA A 111 -1.47 7.74 -9.61
N PHE A 112 -0.65 8.28 -8.70
CA PHE A 112 0.04 7.54 -7.64
C PHE A 112 0.88 6.36 -8.14
N ARG A 113 1.61 6.53 -9.26
CA ARG A 113 2.64 5.57 -9.70
C ARG A 113 3.77 5.48 -8.68
N GLY A 114 4.49 4.38 -8.67
CA GLY A 114 5.63 4.15 -7.79
C GLY A 114 5.29 3.32 -6.56
N ARG A 115 5.80 3.70 -5.40
CA ARG A 115 5.72 2.88 -4.18
C ARG A 115 4.66 3.37 -3.21
N SER A 116 4.07 2.44 -2.44
CA SER A 116 3.08 2.72 -1.39
C SER A 116 1.89 3.58 -1.86
N PRO A 117 1.26 3.25 -3.01
CA PRO A 117 0.26 4.12 -3.65
C PRO A 117 -0.95 4.43 -2.76
N VAL A 118 -1.42 3.47 -1.96
CA VAL A 118 -2.55 3.65 -1.03
C VAL A 118 -2.21 4.67 0.05
N ASN A 119 -1.02 4.55 0.68
CA ASN A 119 -0.59 5.50 1.70
C ASN A 119 -0.47 6.91 1.12
N TRP A 120 0.09 7.05 -0.10
CA TRP A 120 0.20 8.33 -0.76
C TRP A 120 -1.15 8.92 -1.18
N ALA A 121 -2.11 8.10 -1.61
CA ALA A 121 -3.46 8.56 -1.93
C ALA A 121 -4.12 9.20 -0.70
N ILE A 122 -4.06 8.54 0.46
CA ILE A 122 -4.60 9.07 1.72
C ILE A 122 -3.84 10.34 2.13
N LEU A 123 -2.52 10.30 2.15
CA LEU A 123 -1.66 11.42 2.54
C LEU A 123 -1.87 12.68 1.68
N LYS A 124 -2.27 12.50 0.42
CA LYS A 124 -2.62 13.60 -0.50
C LYS A 124 -4.10 13.98 -0.48
N GLY A 125 -4.86 13.46 0.48
CA GLY A 125 -6.26 13.79 0.67
C GLY A 125 -7.17 13.33 -0.47
N ALA A 126 -6.75 12.31 -1.22
CA ALA A 126 -7.59 11.75 -2.29
C ALA A 126 -8.86 11.11 -1.70
N THR A 127 -9.96 11.27 -2.41
CA THR A 127 -11.26 10.67 -2.05
C THR A 127 -11.50 9.32 -2.69
N GLU A 128 -10.60 8.90 -3.58
CA GLU A 128 -10.63 7.59 -4.25
C GLU A 128 -9.20 7.14 -4.60
N THR A 129 -9.04 5.84 -4.69
CA THR A 129 -7.90 5.13 -5.28
C THR A 129 -8.43 3.94 -6.07
N GLY A 130 -7.64 2.88 -6.26
CA GLY A 130 -8.13 1.68 -6.93
C GLY A 130 -7.06 0.65 -7.19
N ALA A 131 -7.38 -0.27 -8.08
CA ALA A 131 -6.45 -1.26 -8.61
C ALA A 131 -6.38 -1.12 -10.14
N SER A 132 -5.18 -1.18 -10.70
CA SER A 132 -4.93 -1.08 -12.14
C SER A 132 -4.10 -2.27 -12.62
N LEU A 133 -4.62 -3.03 -13.58
CA LEU A 133 -3.83 -4.03 -14.30
C LEU A 133 -3.26 -3.38 -15.57
N HIS A 134 -1.94 -3.42 -15.72
CA HIS A 134 -1.26 -2.80 -16.85
C HIS A 134 -0.11 -3.67 -17.36
N TYR A 135 0.28 -3.49 -18.62
CA TYR A 135 1.49 -4.12 -19.16
C TYR A 135 2.72 -3.47 -18.53
N MET A 136 3.73 -4.28 -18.19
CA MET A 136 4.99 -3.79 -17.68
C MET A 136 5.90 -3.30 -18.80
N THR A 137 6.65 -2.25 -18.50
CA THR A 137 7.76 -1.71 -19.28
C THR A 137 8.96 -1.51 -18.36
N GLU A 138 10.10 -1.11 -18.88
CA GLU A 138 11.27 -0.75 -18.05
C GLU A 138 11.00 0.47 -17.15
N LYS A 139 10.07 1.34 -17.57
CA LYS A 139 9.64 2.49 -16.75
C LYS A 139 8.52 2.05 -15.80
N PRO A 140 8.68 2.25 -14.47
CA PRO A 140 7.69 1.84 -13.49
C PRO A 140 6.30 2.41 -13.77
N ASP A 141 5.27 1.56 -13.72
CA ASP A 141 3.84 1.86 -13.80
C ASP A 141 3.47 2.79 -14.97
N ALA A 142 4.15 2.61 -16.12
CA ALA A 142 4.02 3.50 -17.28
C ALA A 142 3.52 2.79 -18.56
N GLY A 143 3.29 1.48 -18.49
CA GLY A 143 2.80 0.71 -19.63
C GLY A 143 1.30 0.81 -19.85
N ASP A 144 0.83 0.26 -20.96
CA ASP A 144 -0.56 0.32 -21.37
C ASP A 144 -1.49 -0.33 -20.35
N LEU A 145 -2.57 0.37 -20.00
CA LEU A 145 -3.59 -0.10 -19.10
C LEU A 145 -4.46 -1.17 -19.77
N VAL A 146 -4.76 -2.22 -19.02
CA VAL A 146 -5.75 -3.25 -19.39
C VAL A 146 -7.11 -2.94 -18.79
N ASP A 147 -7.15 -2.71 -17.47
CA ASP A 147 -8.39 -2.51 -16.73
C ASP A 147 -8.12 -1.86 -15.36
N GLN A 148 -9.15 -1.22 -14.79
CA GLN A 148 -9.10 -0.58 -13.48
C GLN A 148 -10.39 -0.78 -12.71
N GLU A 149 -10.28 -0.78 -11.38
CA GLU A 149 -11.42 -0.74 -10.45
C GLU A 149 -11.22 0.37 -9.43
N ARG A 150 -12.28 1.15 -9.19
CA ARG A 150 -12.28 2.27 -8.24
C ARG A 150 -12.54 1.78 -6.82
N VAL A 151 -11.86 2.39 -5.87
CA VAL A 151 -12.03 2.17 -4.43
C VAL A 151 -12.20 3.53 -3.76
N PRO A 152 -13.34 3.82 -3.14
CA PRO A 152 -13.52 5.07 -2.40
C PRO A 152 -12.66 5.11 -1.15
N ILE A 153 -12.24 6.32 -0.77
CA ILE A 153 -11.54 6.62 0.49
C ILE A 153 -12.43 7.55 1.30
N GLY A 154 -13.00 7.01 2.37
CA GLY A 154 -13.78 7.80 3.33
C GLY A 154 -12.90 8.68 4.23
N PRO A 155 -13.48 9.68 4.89
CA PRO A 155 -12.73 10.59 5.74
C PRO A 155 -12.05 9.93 6.93
N GLU A 156 -12.60 8.83 7.44
CA GLU A 156 -12.06 8.07 8.58
C GLU A 156 -11.35 6.76 8.16
N ASP A 157 -11.27 6.47 6.86
CA ASP A 157 -10.59 5.27 6.38
C ASP A 157 -9.08 5.38 6.60
N ASP A 158 -8.49 4.37 7.20
CA ASP A 158 -7.05 4.21 7.32
C ASP A 158 -6.44 3.42 6.15
N ALA A 159 -5.12 3.41 6.10
CA ALA A 159 -4.40 2.73 5.02
C ALA A 159 -4.65 1.21 5.00
N LEU A 160 -4.88 0.56 6.14
CA LEU A 160 -5.18 -0.87 6.19
C LEU A 160 -6.55 -1.18 5.59
N THR A 161 -7.56 -0.41 5.98
CA THR A 161 -8.93 -0.53 5.45
C THR A 161 -8.95 -0.34 3.94
N VAL A 162 -8.31 0.72 3.44
CA VAL A 162 -8.24 1.00 2.00
C VAL A 162 -7.43 -0.08 1.26
N SER A 163 -6.29 -0.54 1.82
CA SER A 163 -5.46 -1.59 1.20
C SER A 163 -6.23 -2.89 1.01
N ARG A 164 -7.06 -3.30 1.98
CA ARG A 164 -7.91 -4.49 1.85
C ARG A 164 -8.93 -4.37 0.72
N ARG A 165 -9.59 -3.21 0.62
CA ARG A 165 -10.53 -2.93 -0.49
C ARG A 165 -9.80 -2.89 -1.85
N VAL A 166 -8.59 -2.35 -1.91
CA VAL A 166 -7.75 -2.36 -3.12
C VAL A 166 -7.37 -3.79 -3.51
N ALA A 167 -7.07 -4.66 -2.55
CA ALA A 167 -6.77 -6.06 -2.83
C ALA A 167 -8.00 -6.83 -3.36
N ASP A 168 -9.21 -6.53 -2.86
CA ASP A 168 -10.45 -7.09 -3.42
C ASP A 168 -10.70 -6.57 -4.85
N ALA A 169 -10.51 -5.28 -5.09
CA ALA A 169 -10.60 -4.68 -6.41
C ALA A 169 -9.58 -5.28 -7.38
N ALA A 170 -8.36 -5.55 -6.94
CA ALA A 170 -7.32 -6.19 -7.73
C ALA A 170 -7.72 -7.60 -8.19
N ALA A 171 -8.27 -8.41 -7.28
CA ALA A 171 -8.78 -9.75 -7.61
C ALA A 171 -9.92 -9.67 -8.64
N LEU A 172 -10.85 -8.72 -8.49
CA LEU A 172 -11.95 -8.49 -9.43
C LEU A 172 -11.44 -8.07 -10.82
N VAL A 173 -10.51 -7.09 -10.89
CA VAL A 173 -9.88 -6.66 -12.14
C VAL A 173 -9.20 -7.82 -12.85
N LEU A 174 -8.43 -8.64 -12.11
CA LEU A 174 -7.76 -9.80 -12.69
C LEU A 174 -8.76 -10.82 -13.23
N ALA A 175 -9.78 -11.18 -12.45
CA ALA A 175 -10.78 -12.17 -12.84
C ALA A 175 -11.50 -11.80 -14.15
N ARG A 176 -11.91 -10.53 -14.29
CA ARG A 176 -12.63 -10.06 -15.49
C ARG A 176 -11.71 -9.81 -16.70
N SER A 177 -10.41 -9.52 -16.46
CA SER A 177 -9.43 -9.31 -17.54
C SER A 177 -8.86 -10.62 -18.11
N LEU A 178 -8.78 -11.67 -17.31
CA LEU A 178 -8.12 -12.92 -17.64
C LEU A 178 -8.67 -13.60 -18.91
N PRO A 179 -9.99 -13.71 -19.13
CA PRO A 179 -10.54 -14.27 -20.38
C PRO A 179 -10.09 -13.50 -21.63
N ARG A 180 -10.10 -12.16 -21.56
CA ARG A 180 -9.68 -11.28 -22.66
C ARG A 180 -8.17 -11.36 -22.92
N LEU A 181 -7.36 -11.41 -21.86
CA LEU A 181 -5.94 -11.66 -21.98
C LEU A 181 -5.68 -12.99 -22.70
N LYS A 182 -6.42 -14.06 -22.37
CA LYS A 182 -6.31 -15.38 -23.00
C LYS A 182 -6.81 -15.39 -24.43
N ALA A 183 -7.83 -14.63 -24.76
CA ALA A 183 -8.33 -14.48 -26.14
C ALA A 183 -7.39 -13.63 -27.02
N GLY A 184 -6.56 -12.76 -26.39
CA GLY A 184 -5.67 -11.85 -27.10
C GLY A 184 -6.35 -10.54 -27.53
N ASP A 185 -7.53 -10.25 -26.97
CA ASP A 185 -8.34 -9.05 -27.23
C ASP A 185 -8.43 -8.11 -26.02
N ALA A 186 -7.56 -8.31 -25.02
CA ALA A 186 -7.46 -7.41 -23.88
C ALA A 186 -7.07 -5.98 -24.34
N PRO A 187 -7.67 -4.93 -23.74
CA PRO A 187 -7.33 -3.56 -24.08
C PRO A 187 -5.84 -3.25 -23.87
N ARG A 188 -5.37 -2.26 -24.65
CA ARG A 188 -4.08 -1.63 -24.49
C ARG A 188 -4.29 -0.12 -24.56
N ILE A 189 -4.67 0.48 -23.42
CA ILE A 189 -4.99 1.89 -23.31
C ILE A 189 -3.73 2.63 -22.89
N ARG A 190 -3.19 3.44 -23.78
CA ARG A 190 -2.01 4.25 -23.50
C ARG A 190 -2.29 5.26 -22.38
N LEU A 191 -1.45 5.26 -21.34
CA LEU A 191 -1.56 6.21 -20.24
C LEU A 191 -0.97 7.57 -20.62
N ASP A 192 -1.71 8.64 -20.32
CA ASP A 192 -1.19 10.01 -20.37
C ASP A 192 -0.47 10.31 -19.05
N LEU A 193 0.83 10.07 -19.03
CA LEU A 193 1.65 10.22 -17.82
C LEU A 193 1.76 11.67 -17.34
N SER A 194 1.43 12.66 -18.19
CA SER A 194 1.44 14.08 -17.81
C SER A 194 0.31 14.44 -16.84
N LYS A 195 -0.77 13.63 -16.85
CA LYS A 195 -1.93 13.77 -15.95
C LYS A 195 -1.78 12.95 -14.67
N GLY A 196 -0.65 12.29 -14.48
CA GLY A 196 -0.40 11.41 -13.34
C GLY A 196 0.56 12.00 -12.32
N SER A 197 0.83 11.20 -11.29
CA SER A 197 1.83 11.50 -10.27
C SER A 197 2.74 10.29 -10.06
N TYR A 198 3.91 10.54 -9.46
CA TYR A 198 4.87 9.49 -9.11
C TYR A 198 5.43 9.75 -7.71
N PHE A 199 5.43 8.71 -6.88
CA PHE A 199 5.91 8.80 -5.50
C PHE A 199 6.91 7.69 -5.18
N GLY A 200 7.92 8.05 -4.36
CA GLY A 200 8.91 7.13 -3.83
C GLY A 200 8.41 6.28 -2.68
N GLY A 201 9.29 5.41 -2.17
CA GLY A 201 9.04 4.70 -0.91
C GLY A 201 9.04 5.64 0.29
N ARG A 202 8.39 5.24 1.36
CA ARG A 202 8.39 5.95 2.64
C ARG A 202 9.31 5.25 3.64
N LYS A 203 9.82 6.02 4.60
CA LYS A 203 10.62 5.56 5.73
C LYS A 203 9.88 5.88 7.04
N PRO A 204 10.20 5.22 8.16
CA PRO A 204 9.59 5.54 9.45
C PRO A 204 9.72 7.02 9.85
N GLU A 205 10.82 7.67 9.49
CA GLU A 205 11.09 9.08 9.78
C GLU A 205 10.12 10.04 9.07
N ASP A 206 9.56 9.62 7.93
CA ASP A 206 8.54 10.40 7.20
C ASP A 206 7.19 10.49 7.97
N GLY A 207 7.08 9.80 9.09
CA GLY A 207 5.93 9.87 10.00
C GLY A 207 6.00 11.03 11.01
N LEU A 208 7.07 11.84 11.03
CA LEU A 208 7.14 13.02 11.89
C LEU A 208 6.01 14.00 11.56
N ILE A 209 5.22 14.36 12.57
CA ILE A 209 4.12 15.31 12.40
C ILE A 209 4.69 16.72 12.35
N ASP A 210 4.39 17.43 11.28
CA ASP A 210 4.59 18.87 11.16
C ASP A 210 3.27 19.58 11.52
N TRP A 211 3.20 20.10 12.73
CA TRP A 211 2.00 20.78 13.23
C TRP A 211 1.70 22.10 12.52
N THR A 212 2.62 22.64 11.72
CA THR A 212 2.37 23.84 10.90
C THR A 212 1.49 23.56 9.69
N GLN A 213 1.29 22.28 9.34
CA GLN A 213 0.35 21.86 8.32
C GLN A 213 -1.11 22.02 8.83
N SER A 214 -2.08 21.90 7.92
CA SER A 214 -3.49 21.92 8.29
C SER A 214 -3.89 20.72 9.16
N ALA A 215 -4.94 20.87 9.96
CA ALA A 215 -5.50 19.78 10.77
C ALA A 215 -5.85 18.56 9.90
N LYS A 216 -6.36 18.80 8.66
CA LYS A 216 -6.65 17.74 7.71
C LYS A 216 -5.39 17.00 7.26
N GLU A 217 -4.29 17.69 6.95
CA GLU A 217 -3.04 17.06 6.53
C GLU A 217 -2.42 16.24 7.66
N VAL A 218 -2.49 16.73 8.91
CA VAL A 218 -2.06 15.97 10.09
C VAL A 218 -2.92 14.71 10.27
N HIS A 219 -4.23 14.83 10.17
CA HIS A 219 -5.15 13.69 10.25
C HIS A 219 -4.89 12.66 9.13
N ASP A 220 -4.70 13.15 7.90
CA ASP A 220 -4.39 12.31 6.74
C ASP A 220 -3.03 11.60 6.91
N LEU A 221 -2.02 12.25 7.48
CA LEU A 221 -0.75 11.59 7.82
C LEU A 221 -0.97 10.46 8.82
N VAL A 222 -1.68 10.70 9.92
CA VAL A 222 -1.92 9.68 10.95
C VAL A 222 -2.61 8.46 10.34
N ARG A 223 -3.74 8.64 9.64
CA ARG A 223 -4.49 7.52 9.05
C ARG A 223 -3.77 6.84 7.87
N ALA A 224 -2.83 7.54 7.20
CA ALA A 224 -2.02 6.97 6.14
C ALA A 224 -0.91 6.04 6.64
N VAL A 225 -0.43 6.21 7.88
CA VAL A 225 0.71 5.46 8.41
C VAL A 225 0.44 4.75 9.73
N THR A 226 -0.83 4.72 10.20
CA THR A 226 -1.23 3.95 11.39
C THR A 226 -0.96 2.46 11.21
N LYS A 227 -1.17 1.68 12.24
CA LYS A 227 -0.91 0.22 12.22
C LYS A 227 -1.47 -0.46 10.97
N PRO A 228 -0.71 -1.37 10.39
CA PRO A 228 0.54 -1.98 10.82
C PRO A 228 1.81 -1.23 10.38
N TRP A 229 1.69 -0.01 9.87
CA TRP A 229 2.85 0.83 9.56
C TRP A 229 3.44 1.47 10.83
N PRO A 230 4.64 2.09 10.75
CA PRO A 230 5.36 2.61 11.91
C PRO A 230 4.65 3.70 12.73
N GLY A 231 3.60 4.32 12.18
CA GLY A 231 2.83 5.38 12.84
C GLY A 231 3.35 6.79 12.56
N ALA A 232 2.46 7.78 12.70
CA ALA A 232 2.84 9.17 12.80
C ALA A 232 3.34 9.46 14.22
N PHE A 233 4.26 10.40 14.38
CA PHE A 233 4.82 10.68 15.70
C PHE A 233 5.21 12.14 15.88
N THR A 234 5.27 12.54 17.14
CA THR A 234 5.73 13.87 17.57
C THR A 234 6.58 13.74 18.84
N ASP A 235 7.24 14.82 19.25
CA ASP A 235 7.90 14.91 20.54
C ASP A 235 6.95 15.54 21.57
N VAL A 236 6.90 14.96 22.76
CA VAL A 236 6.16 15.49 23.92
C VAL A 236 7.07 15.36 25.14
N PHE A 237 7.51 16.49 25.66
CA PHE A 237 8.44 16.57 26.81
C PHE A 237 9.74 15.76 26.62
N GLY A 238 10.31 15.80 25.40
CA GLY A 238 11.54 15.07 25.05
C GLY A 238 11.34 13.58 24.88
N LYS A 239 10.12 13.08 24.78
CA LYS A 239 9.79 11.68 24.48
C LYS A 239 9.07 11.58 23.16
N LYS A 240 9.46 10.61 22.34
CA LYS A 240 8.70 10.28 21.13
C LYS A 240 7.34 9.71 21.51
N VAL A 241 6.27 10.30 20.95
CA VAL A 241 4.90 9.80 21.09
C VAL A 241 4.38 9.43 19.72
N THR A 242 4.05 8.16 19.51
CA THR A 242 3.41 7.69 18.28
C THR A 242 1.91 7.92 18.39
N ILE A 243 1.33 8.57 17.39
CA ILE A 243 -0.11 8.85 17.29
C ILE A 243 -0.72 7.84 16.34
N TRP A 244 -1.61 7.01 16.85
CA TRP A 244 -2.25 5.94 16.07
C TRP A 244 -3.57 6.33 15.46
N LYS A 245 -4.31 7.22 16.14
CA LYS A 245 -5.64 7.63 15.68
C LYS A 245 -5.95 9.03 16.11
N THR A 246 -6.52 9.79 15.19
CA THR A 246 -7.01 11.15 15.41
C THR A 246 -8.41 11.31 14.86
N ARG A 247 -9.04 12.43 15.19
CA ARG A 247 -10.28 12.90 14.59
C ARG A 247 -10.16 14.42 14.38
N LEU A 248 -10.72 14.93 13.28
CA LEU A 248 -10.87 16.37 13.10
C LEU A 248 -11.84 16.89 14.16
N SER A 249 -11.41 17.90 14.91
CA SER A 249 -12.23 18.49 15.95
C SER A 249 -12.93 19.75 15.42
N PRO A 250 -14.17 20.02 15.81
CA PRO A 250 -14.86 21.28 15.48
C PRO A 250 -14.32 22.49 16.27
N HIS A 251 -13.46 22.25 17.27
CA HIS A 251 -12.83 23.33 18.01
C HIS A 251 -11.82 24.04 17.10
N GLY A 252 -11.78 25.33 17.17
CA GLY A 252 -10.80 26.18 16.49
C GLY A 252 -10.38 27.30 17.45
N GLY A 253 -9.30 27.97 17.15
CA GLY A 253 -8.81 29.11 17.93
C GLY A 253 -8.06 30.04 17.00
N HIS A 254 -8.23 31.35 17.19
CA HIS A 254 -7.46 32.33 16.47
C HIS A 254 -6.18 32.65 17.24
N ASP A 255 -5.08 32.84 16.48
CA ASP A 255 -3.78 33.24 17.02
C ASP A 255 -3.17 32.22 18.02
N VAL A 256 -3.45 30.92 17.80
CA VAL A 256 -2.86 29.84 18.59
C VAL A 256 -1.67 29.22 17.82
N PHE A 257 -0.52 29.09 18.46
CA PHE A 257 0.64 28.51 17.80
C PHE A 257 0.44 27.03 17.50
N PRO A 258 0.86 26.56 16.32
CA PRO A 258 0.77 25.16 15.93
C PRO A 258 1.50 24.24 16.91
N GLY A 259 0.90 23.08 17.22
CA GLY A 259 1.42 22.11 18.17
C GLY A 259 1.03 22.41 19.64
N LYS A 260 0.34 23.52 19.93
CA LYS A 260 -0.21 23.75 21.28
C LYS A 260 -1.20 22.65 21.62
N VAL A 261 -1.00 22.04 22.80
CA VAL A 261 -1.90 21.03 23.36
C VAL A 261 -2.88 21.72 24.30
N GLU A 262 -4.14 21.38 24.15
CA GLU A 262 -5.20 21.78 25.09
C GLU A 262 -5.85 20.51 25.65
N LEU A 263 -5.91 20.44 26.98
CA LEU A 263 -6.58 19.36 27.72
C LEU A 263 -7.97 19.81 28.06
N THR A 264 -8.97 19.14 27.54
CA THR A 264 -10.36 19.28 28.02
C THR A 264 -10.61 18.27 29.14
N GLU A 265 -11.83 18.19 29.67
CA GLU A 265 -12.17 17.21 30.70
C GLU A 265 -11.91 15.75 30.26
N HIS A 266 -12.04 15.44 28.96
CA HIS A 266 -11.97 14.07 28.44
C HIS A 266 -11.13 13.90 27.18
N SER A 267 -10.55 14.96 26.64
CA SER A 267 -9.89 14.94 25.34
C SER A 267 -8.54 15.65 25.35
N VAL A 268 -7.68 15.19 24.48
CA VAL A 268 -6.41 15.86 24.14
C VAL A 268 -6.58 16.46 22.75
N ILE A 269 -6.55 17.76 22.64
CA ILE A 269 -6.72 18.53 21.41
C ILE A 269 -5.39 19.21 21.08
N VAL A 270 -4.97 19.14 19.82
CA VAL A 270 -3.76 19.80 19.33
C VAL A 270 -4.10 20.74 18.19
N PHE A 271 -3.60 21.98 18.27
CA PHE A 271 -3.80 23.01 17.25
C PHE A 271 -2.87 22.77 16.05
N ALA A 272 -3.42 22.88 14.86
CA ALA A 272 -2.70 22.82 13.60
C ALA A 272 -2.43 24.22 13.01
N GLY A 273 -1.71 24.30 11.90
CA GLY A 273 -1.29 25.56 11.31
C GLY A 273 -2.39 26.36 10.60
N ASP A 274 -3.59 25.79 10.47
CA ASP A 274 -4.77 26.43 9.85
C ASP A 274 -5.83 26.87 10.89
N ASP A 275 -5.42 27.06 12.14
CA ASP A 275 -6.30 27.40 13.28
C ASP A 275 -7.39 26.33 13.60
N HIS A 276 -7.35 25.17 12.92
CA HIS A 276 -8.18 24.03 13.24
C HIS A 276 -7.44 23.08 14.18
N THR A 277 -8.16 22.08 14.68
CA THR A 277 -7.60 21.18 15.68
C THR A 277 -7.80 19.72 15.34
N VAL A 278 -6.92 18.90 15.86
CA VAL A 278 -7.02 17.44 15.84
C VAL A 278 -7.16 16.92 17.26
N GLU A 279 -8.13 16.05 17.48
CA GLU A 279 -8.27 15.30 18.72
C GLU A 279 -7.49 14.00 18.62
N ILE A 280 -6.69 13.70 19.65
CA ILE A 280 -5.92 12.46 19.75
C ILE A 280 -6.79 11.37 20.37
N LEU A 281 -7.05 10.30 19.62
CA LEU A 281 -7.90 9.18 20.06
C LEU A 281 -7.10 7.96 20.51
N ALA A 282 -5.88 7.78 19.99
CA ALA A 282 -4.98 6.71 20.41
C ALA A 282 -3.53 7.12 20.21
N ALA A 283 -2.68 6.83 21.18
CA ALA A 283 -1.26 7.17 21.15
C ALA A 283 -0.42 6.14 21.91
N ARG A 284 0.89 6.14 21.68
CA ARG A 284 1.86 5.35 22.43
C ARG A 284 3.11 6.17 22.75
N PRO A 285 3.33 6.54 24.02
CA PRO A 285 4.61 7.07 24.44
C PRO A 285 5.74 6.04 24.26
N GLU A 286 6.94 6.51 23.96
CA GLU A 286 8.11 5.64 23.81
C GLU A 286 8.34 4.79 25.07
N GLY A 287 8.52 3.47 24.85
CA GLY A 287 8.66 2.51 25.96
C GLY A 287 7.38 2.20 26.74
N GLY A 288 6.25 2.84 26.39
CA GLY A 288 4.95 2.63 27.04
C GLY A 288 3.99 1.75 26.23
N PRO A 289 2.82 1.45 26.81
CA PRO A 289 1.74 0.74 26.13
C PRO A 289 0.99 1.63 25.13
N ASP A 290 0.17 0.99 24.28
CA ASP A 290 -0.85 1.72 23.52
C ASP A 290 -1.93 2.25 24.47
N LEU A 291 -2.23 3.52 24.36
CA LEU A 291 -3.20 4.25 25.18
C LEU A 291 -4.36 4.71 24.29
N ASP A 292 -5.58 4.57 24.78
CA ASP A 292 -6.74 5.25 24.23
C ASP A 292 -6.75 6.75 24.64
N ALA A 293 -7.78 7.48 24.23
CA ALA A 293 -7.88 8.92 24.50
C ALA A 293 -7.77 9.25 26.01
N ALA A 294 -8.48 8.49 26.85
CA ALA A 294 -8.48 8.72 28.30
C ALA A 294 -7.13 8.38 28.94
N GLY A 295 -6.52 7.26 28.54
CA GLY A 295 -5.20 6.83 28.98
C GLY A 295 -4.12 7.84 28.58
N PHE A 296 -4.17 8.36 27.34
CA PHE A 296 -3.22 9.37 26.88
C PHE A 296 -3.39 10.71 27.60
N HIS A 297 -4.63 11.12 27.84
CA HIS A 297 -4.94 12.31 28.65
C HIS A 297 -4.36 12.20 30.08
N ALA A 298 -4.59 11.05 30.74
CA ALA A 298 -4.03 10.81 32.08
C ALA A 298 -2.47 10.77 32.09
N TRP A 299 -1.88 10.20 31.03
CA TRP A 299 -0.43 10.19 30.87
C TRP A 299 0.15 11.60 30.76
N LEU A 300 -0.48 12.49 29.97
CA LEU A 300 -0.06 13.89 29.85
C LEU A 300 -0.13 14.60 31.19
N LEU A 301 -1.23 14.45 31.94
CA LEU A 301 -1.37 15.06 33.28
C LEU A 301 -0.30 14.59 34.28
N SER A 302 0.14 13.35 34.18
CA SER A 302 1.17 12.80 35.07
C SER A 302 2.61 13.15 34.64
N SER A 303 2.79 13.73 33.45
CA SER A 303 4.12 14.03 32.86
C SER A 303 4.47 15.53 33.00
N VAL A 304 3.53 16.35 33.42
CA VAL A 304 3.70 17.77 33.76
C VAL A 304 3.96 17.91 35.26
#